data_9ba9f7dbe5b96ced2f6a3e7440a0ed17
#
_entry.id   9ba9f7dbe5b96ced2f6a3e7440a0ed17
#
_cell.length_a   1.000
_cell.length_b   1.000
_cell.length_c   1.000
_cell.angle_alpha   90.00
_cell.angle_beta   90.00
_cell.angle_gamma   90.00
#
_symmetry.space_group_name_H-M   'P 1'
#
loop_
_entity.id
_entity.type
_entity.pdbx_description
1 polymer ?
#
loop_
_entity_poly.entity_id
_entity_poly.type
_entity_poly.pdbx_seq_one_letter_code
_entity_poly.pdbx_strand_id
1 'polypeptide(L)'
;MAARARASIIEDDYDAEFRYDREPVGALQGLAPDHVVGLGTVSKSLAPAVRLGWVLCPPSLAEAITDEKLHGDRGSPVLDQLAIATLIESGRYDRYLRRMRTVYASKRGALVDTLATHAPAVELSGLAAGFHAVAHLPGSTDEQAVVAAALARSVGLYGMSGYRSSHATTPPQLVLGFGNLSERAIQKGIAALGDLLRGP
;
A
#
# COMPACT_ATOMS: atom_id res chain seq x y z
N MET A 1 -10.44 -18.29 15.84
CA MET A 1 -9.57 -19.23 15.12
C MET A 1 -8.19 -19.29 15.79
N ALA A 2 -7.46 -18.20 15.95
CA ALA A 2 -6.14 -18.13 16.59
C ALA A 2 -6.10 -18.73 18.00
N ALA A 3 -7.05 -18.41 18.88
CA ALA A 3 -7.14 -18.96 20.24
C ALA A 3 -7.21 -20.50 20.29
N ARG A 4 -7.89 -21.13 19.31
CA ARG A 4 -7.96 -22.60 19.22
C ARG A 4 -6.66 -23.23 18.69
N ALA A 5 -5.92 -22.50 17.87
CA ALA A 5 -4.70 -22.97 17.24
C ALA A 5 -3.43 -22.66 18.06
N ARG A 6 -3.53 -21.95 19.19
CA ARG A 6 -2.39 -21.39 19.95
C ARG A 6 -1.43 -20.61 19.04
N ALA A 7 -1.98 -19.84 18.10
CA ALA A 7 -1.26 -19.05 17.12
C ALA A 7 -1.51 -17.56 17.35
N SER A 8 -0.52 -16.74 17.05
CA SER A 8 -0.69 -15.28 16.96
C SER A 8 -0.96 -14.86 15.54
N ILE A 9 -1.74 -13.79 15.38
CA ILE A 9 -1.98 -13.14 14.08
C ILE A 9 -1.10 -11.89 14.05
N ILE A 10 -0.40 -11.67 12.97
CA ILE A 10 0.28 -10.40 12.69
C ILE A 10 -0.58 -9.63 11.71
N GLU A 11 -1.04 -8.44 12.13
CA GLU A 11 -1.80 -7.50 11.31
C GLU A 11 -0.84 -6.39 10.86
N ASP A 12 -0.45 -6.41 9.60
CA ASP A 12 0.38 -5.36 8.99
C ASP A 12 -0.54 -4.31 8.35
N ASP A 13 -0.81 -3.24 9.10
CA ASP A 13 -1.70 -2.16 8.73
C ASP A 13 -0.92 -0.90 8.42
N TYR A 14 -0.41 -0.80 7.18
CA TYR A 14 0.46 0.30 6.75
C TYR A 14 -0.25 1.40 5.94
N ASP A 15 -1.51 1.19 5.53
CA ASP A 15 -2.26 2.12 4.66
C ASP A 15 -3.74 2.33 5.03
N ALA A 16 -4.17 1.86 6.19
CA ALA A 16 -5.56 1.99 6.67
C ALA A 16 -6.06 3.43 6.76
N GLU A 17 -5.17 4.39 6.96
CA GLU A 17 -5.52 5.80 6.97
C GLU A 17 -6.07 6.30 5.62
N PHE A 18 -5.79 5.59 4.52
CA PHE A 18 -6.16 5.99 3.15
C PHE A 18 -7.20 5.06 2.54
N ARG A 19 -8.36 4.97 3.19
CA ARG A 19 -9.56 4.33 2.63
C ARG A 19 -10.39 5.35 1.87
N TYR A 20 -10.97 4.92 0.73
CA TYR A 20 -11.67 5.81 -0.20
C TYR A 20 -13.17 5.54 -0.26
N ASP A 21 -13.59 4.29 -0.16
CA ASP A 21 -14.93 3.83 -0.53
C ASP A 21 -15.80 3.40 0.65
N ARG A 22 -15.26 3.33 1.87
CA ARG A 22 -15.93 2.76 3.05
C ARG A 22 -15.55 3.47 4.34
N GLU A 23 -16.41 3.32 5.33
CA GLU A 23 -16.09 3.61 6.73
C GLU A 23 -14.84 2.86 7.18
N PRO A 24 -14.06 3.44 8.09
CA PRO A 24 -12.90 2.77 8.66
C PRO A 24 -13.27 1.39 9.21
N VAL A 25 -12.53 0.37 8.85
CA VAL A 25 -12.67 -0.97 9.44
C VAL A 25 -11.82 -1.00 10.71
N GLY A 26 -12.39 -1.47 11.80
CA GLY A 26 -11.65 -1.64 13.05
C GLY A 26 -10.50 -2.63 12.88
N ALA A 27 -9.36 -2.32 13.49
CA ALA A 27 -8.20 -3.21 13.50
C ALA A 27 -8.52 -4.54 14.21
N LEU A 28 -8.01 -5.64 13.69
CA LEU A 28 -8.13 -6.95 14.32
C LEU A 28 -7.51 -6.95 15.72
N GLN A 29 -6.43 -6.19 15.90
CA GLN A 29 -5.78 -5.99 17.19
C GLN A 29 -6.76 -5.47 18.26
N GLY A 30 -7.61 -4.51 17.91
CA GLY A 30 -8.65 -4.00 18.81
C GLY A 30 -9.75 -5.01 19.12
N LEU A 31 -9.99 -5.99 18.25
CA LEU A 31 -10.98 -7.05 18.45
C LEU A 31 -10.46 -8.23 19.28
N ALA A 32 -9.15 -8.50 19.22
CA ALA A 32 -8.53 -9.63 19.90
C ALA A 32 -7.09 -9.30 20.37
N PRO A 33 -6.94 -8.36 21.33
CA PRO A 33 -5.62 -7.83 21.72
C PRO A 33 -4.67 -8.89 22.30
N ASP A 34 -5.20 -10.00 22.85
CA ASP A 34 -4.38 -11.09 23.38
C ASP A 34 -3.84 -12.06 22.31
N HIS A 35 -4.28 -11.90 21.06
CA HIS A 35 -3.97 -12.83 19.98
C HIS A 35 -3.44 -12.14 18.71
N VAL A 36 -3.52 -10.82 18.65
CA VAL A 36 -3.13 -10.05 17.46
C VAL A 36 -2.01 -9.09 17.81
N VAL A 37 -0.95 -9.14 17.01
CA VAL A 37 0.13 -8.17 16.98
C VAL A 37 -0.14 -7.21 15.83
N GLY A 38 -0.48 -5.95 16.15
CA GLY A 38 -0.69 -4.90 15.16
C GLY A 38 0.62 -4.19 14.85
N LEU A 39 0.94 -4.03 13.56
CA LEU A 39 2.07 -3.27 13.07
C LEU A 39 1.56 -2.02 12.38
N GLY A 40 2.17 -0.88 12.68
CA GLY A 40 1.85 0.38 12.02
C GLY A 40 3.11 1.18 11.68
N THR A 41 3.01 2.12 10.74
CA THR A 41 4.15 2.92 10.31
C THR A 41 3.73 4.28 9.76
N VAL A 42 4.56 5.31 10.00
CA VAL A 42 4.43 6.61 9.34
C VAL A 42 5.14 6.66 7.98
N SER A 43 5.85 5.61 7.60
CA SER A 43 6.61 5.58 6.34
C SER A 43 5.73 5.72 5.09
N LYS A 44 4.47 5.32 5.16
CA LYS A 44 3.51 5.42 4.05
C LYS A 44 2.58 6.62 4.20
N SER A 45 2.19 6.91 5.44
CA SER A 45 1.26 8.00 5.73
C SER A 45 1.91 9.38 5.72
N LEU A 46 3.18 9.51 6.12
CA LEU A 46 3.91 10.78 6.18
C LEU A 46 5.09 10.82 5.20
N ALA A 47 6.15 10.07 5.49
CA ALA A 47 7.33 10.00 4.62
C ALA A 47 8.16 8.73 4.87
N PRO A 48 8.61 8.04 3.80
CA PRO A 48 9.45 6.85 3.93
C PRO A 48 10.77 7.10 4.67
N ALA A 49 11.31 8.33 4.59
CA ALA A 49 12.58 8.70 5.19
C ALA A 49 12.53 8.75 6.73
N VAL A 50 11.37 8.91 7.33
CA VAL A 50 11.21 8.95 8.81
C VAL A 50 11.56 7.62 9.46
N ARG A 51 11.33 6.49 8.78
CA ARG A 51 11.67 5.13 9.24
C ARG A 51 11.14 4.79 10.64
N LEU A 52 9.99 5.34 11.02
CA LEU A 52 9.34 5.08 12.30
C LEU A 52 8.09 4.21 12.13
N GLY A 53 7.97 3.22 12.99
CA GLY A 53 6.81 2.36 13.10
C GLY A 53 6.58 1.96 14.55
N TRP A 54 5.50 1.27 14.80
CA TRP A 54 5.13 0.79 16.13
C TRP A 54 4.58 -0.63 16.06
N VAL A 55 4.67 -1.31 17.19
CA VAL A 55 4.10 -2.64 17.40
C VAL A 55 3.14 -2.55 18.57
N LEU A 56 1.89 -2.94 18.38
CA LEU A 56 0.90 -3.17 19.42
C LEU A 56 0.81 -4.67 19.64
N CYS A 57 1.34 -5.17 20.74
CA CYS A 57 1.41 -6.60 20.98
C CYS A 57 0.73 -6.98 22.30
N PRO A 58 0.32 -8.26 22.45
CA PRO A 58 -0.11 -8.80 23.74
C PRO A 58 0.95 -8.55 24.81
N PRO A 59 0.54 -8.24 26.07
CA PRO A 59 1.49 -8.03 27.17
C PRO A 59 2.49 -9.18 27.37
N SER A 60 2.07 -10.41 27.08
CA SER A 60 2.92 -11.60 27.17
C SER A 60 4.07 -11.64 26.18
N LEU A 61 4.04 -10.83 25.12
CA LEU A 61 5.10 -10.73 24.09
C LEU A 61 5.93 -9.44 24.23
N ALA A 62 5.47 -8.47 25.03
CA ALA A 62 6.07 -7.14 25.07
C ALA A 62 7.53 -7.16 25.52
N GLU A 63 7.87 -7.91 26.55
CA GLU A 63 9.23 -8.04 27.08
C GLU A 63 10.17 -8.64 26.03
N ALA A 64 9.78 -9.79 25.46
CA ALA A 64 10.59 -10.47 24.44
C ALA A 64 10.83 -9.61 23.19
N ILE A 65 9.79 -8.90 22.71
CA ILE A 65 9.92 -7.99 21.55
C ILE A 65 10.84 -6.81 21.89
N THR A 66 10.75 -6.28 23.11
CA THR A 66 11.59 -5.17 23.57
C THR A 66 13.06 -5.60 23.64
N ASP A 67 13.33 -6.78 24.16
CA ASP A 67 14.68 -7.32 24.28
C ASP A 67 15.30 -7.59 22.91
N GLU A 68 14.56 -8.21 21.99
CA GLU A 68 15.01 -8.43 20.62
C GLU A 68 15.30 -7.12 19.89
N LYS A 69 14.43 -6.10 20.07
CA LYS A 69 14.66 -4.77 19.50
C LYS A 69 15.92 -4.12 20.08
N LEU A 70 16.13 -4.20 21.39
CA LEU A 70 17.31 -3.63 22.05
C LEU A 70 18.60 -4.26 21.51
N HIS A 71 18.60 -5.57 21.30
CA HIS A 71 19.75 -6.28 20.74
C HIS A 71 19.92 -6.01 19.22
N GLY A 72 18.81 -5.82 18.48
CA GLY A 72 18.83 -5.61 17.03
C GLY A 72 19.32 -4.22 16.62
N ASP A 73 18.83 -3.15 17.24
CA ASP A 73 19.11 -1.77 16.80
C ASP A 73 19.42 -0.77 17.94
N ARG A 74 19.39 -1.23 19.19
CA ARG A 74 19.61 -0.40 20.40
C ARG A 74 18.67 0.77 20.57
N GLY A 75 17.54 0.78 19.84
CA GLY A 75 16.47 1.76 19.92
C GLY A 75 16.33 2.63 18.68
N SER A 76 15.15 3.20 18.53
CA SER A 76 14.81 4.10 17.42
C SER A 76 15.27 5.54 17.71
N PRO A 77 15.55 6.37 16.68
CA PRO A 77 15.95 7.77 16.88
C PRO A 77 14.94 8.55 17.71
N VAL A 78 15.38 9.12 18.81
CA VAL A 78 14.51 9.81 19.80
C VAL A 78 13.91 11.09 19.21
N LEU A 79 14.69 11.85 18.42
CA LEU A 79 14.22 13.10 17.83
C LEU A 79 13.04 12.88 16.88
N ASP A 80 13.08 11.82 16.08
CA ASP A 80 11.98 11.49 15.15
C ASP A 80 10.73 11.07 15.92
N GLN A 81 10.88 10.32 17.02
CA GLN A 81 9.78 9.96 17.91
C GLN A 81 9.13 11.20 18.53
N LEU A 82 9.92 12.15 19.07
CA LEU A 82 9.43 13.40 19.64
C LEU A 82 8.74 14.28 18.59
N ALA A 83 9.27 14.33 17.36
CA ALA A 83 8.67 15.08 16.28
C ALA A 83 7.29 14.51 15.91
N ILE A 84 7.16 13.19 15.79
CA ILE A 84 5.86 12.54 15.52
C ILE A 84 4.90 12.73 16.70
N ALA A 85 5.34 12.55 17.94
CA ALA A 85 4.51 12.81 19.12
C ALA A 85 3.93 14.24 19.08
N THR A 86 4.78 15.24 18.83
CA THR A 86 4.36 16.65 18.70
C THR A 86 3.34 16.86 17.58
N LEU A 87 3.52 16.20 16.43
CA LEU A 87 2.56 16.27 15.33
C LEU A 87 1.20 15.67 15.70
N ILE A 88 1.19 14.55 16.41
CA ILE A 88 -0.02 13.87 16.88
C ILE A 88 -0.73 14.74 17.93
N GLU A 89 -0.04 15.13 18.99
CA GLU A 89 -0.59 15.92 20.12
C GLU A 89 -1.15 17.27 19.67
N SER A 90 -0.50 17.92 18.72
CA SER A 90 -0.97 19.19 18.14
C SER A 90 -2.13 19.04 17.14
N GLY A 91 -2.59 17.83 16.83
CA GLY A 91 -3.59 17.52 15.82
C GLY A 91 -3.17 17.87 14.38
N ARG A 92 -1.88 18.17 14.15
CA ARG A 92 -1.35 18.48 12.81
C ARG A 92 -1.29 17.21 11.94
N TYR A 93 -0.99 16.07 12.56
CA TYR A 93 -0.96 14.79 11.87
C TYR A 93 -2.34 14.43 11.31
N ASP A 94 -3.39 14.54 12.09
CA ASP A 94 -4.77 14.27 11.64
C ASP A 94 -5.22 15.22 10.52
N ARG A 95 -4.86 16.52 10.61
CA ARG A 95 -5.15 17.48 9.54
C ARG A 95 -4.43 17.10 8.24
N TYR A 96 -3.17 16.67 8.35
CA TYR A 96 -2.40 16.19 7.23
C TYR A 96 -3.05 14.96 6.59
N LEU A 97 -3.40 13.94 7.37
CA LEU A 97 -4.07 12.73 6.88
C LEU A 97 -5.38 13.03 6.15
N ARG A 98 -6.23 13.90 6.72
CA ARG A 98 -7.48 14.33 6.06
C ARG A 98 -7.22 14.97 4.70
N ARG A 99 -6.22 15.86 4.60
CA ARG A 99 -5.82 16.48 3.34
C ARG A 99 -5.31 15.43 2.34
N MET A 100 -4.47 14.52 2.79
CA MET A 100 -3.87 13.51 1.92
C MET A 100 -4.90 12.49 1.41
N ARG A 101 -5.93 12.17 2.18
CA ARG A 101 -7.06 11.35 1.70
C ARG A 101 -7.69 11.96 0.43
N THR A 102 -7.96 13.25 0.44
CA THR A 102 -8.52 13.95 -0.73
C THR A 102 -7.56 13.91 -1.91
N VAL A 103 -6.27 14.15 -1.68
CA VAL A 103 -5.24 14.11 -2.74
C VAL A 103 -5.14 12.72 -3.36
N TYR A 104 -5.11 11.67 -2.54
CA TYR A 104 -5.01 10.30 -3.06
C TYR A 104 -6.30 9.81 -3.72
N ALA A 105 -7.47 10.24 -3.22
CA ALA A 105 -8.74 9.97 -3.88
C ALA A 105 -8.79 10.58 -5.29
N SER A 106 -8.28 11.80 -5.48
CA SER A 106 -8.19 12.45 -6.79
C SER A 106 -7.23 11.69 -7.73
N LYS A 107 -6.06 11.28 -7.25
CA LYS A 107 -5.11 10.47 -8.04
C LYS A 107 -5.70 9.11 -8.44
N ARG A 108 -6.43 8.46 -7.52
CA ARG A 108 -7.16 7.22 -7.80
C ARG A 108 -8.21 7.45 -8.90
N GLY A 109 -9.00 8.53 -8.79
CA GLY A 109 -9.96 8.93 -9.81
C GLY A 109 -9.30 9.10 -11.18
N ALA A 110 -8.20 9.87 -11.24
CA ALA A 110 -7.44 10.08 -12.47
C ALA A 110 -6.95 8.75 -13.09
N LEU A 111 -6.51 7.79 -12.27
CA LEU A 111 -6.13 6.45 -12.75
C LEU A 111 -7.32 5.69 -13.35
N VAL A 112 -8.43 5.63 -12.64
CA VAL A 112 -9.65 4.90 -13.06
C VAL A 112 -10.21 5.49 -14.35
N ASP A 113 -10.40 6.80 -14.41
CA ASP A 113 -10.98 7.51 -15.56
C ASP A 113 -10.10 7.39 -16.80
N THR A 114 -8.78 7.49 -16.62
CA THR A 114 -7.85 7.39 -17.74
C THR A 114 -7.76 5.96 -18.28
N LEU A 115 -7.77 4.96 -17.42
CA LEU A 115 -7.83 3.55 -17.86
C LEU A 115 -9.14 3.25 -18.57
N ALA A 116 -10.27 3.70 -18.05
CA ALA A 116 -11.57 3.53 -18.72
C ALA A 116 -11.58 4.13 -20.14
N THR A 117 -10.83 5.22 -20.35
CA THR A 117 -10.73 5.88 -21.66
C THR A 117 -9.77 5.15 -22.61
N HIS A 118 -8.61 4.75 -22.13
CA HIS A 118 -7.51 4.26 -22.98
C HIS A 118 -7.41 2.73 -23.05
N ALA A 119 -7.91 2.02 -22.05
CA ALA A 119 -7.86 0.57 -21.97
C ALA A 119 -9.12 0.01 -21.26
N PRO A 120 -10.32 0.17 -21.83
CA PRO A 120 -11.60 -0.15 -21.18
C PRO A 120 -11.79 -1.64 -20.85
N ALA A 121 -11.00 -2.53 -21.45
CA ALA A 121 -11.03 -3.97 -21.17
C ALA A 121 -10.22 -4.34 -19.91
N VAL A 122 -9.46 -3.40 -19.34
CA VAL A 122 -8.68 -3.63 -18.12
C VAL A 122 -9.56 -3.43 -16.89
N GLU A 123 -9.74 -4.48 -16.12
CA GLU A 123 -10.43 -4.41 -14.85
C GLU A 123 -9.44 -4.04 -13.72
N LEU A 124 -9.90 -3.20 -12.78
CA LEU A 124 -9.10 -2.80 -11.62
C LEU A 124 -9.63 -3.43 -10.34
N SER A 125 -8.72 -3.90 -9.49
CA SER A 125 -9.00 -4.31 -8.12
C SER A 125 -8.04 -3.63 -7.13
N GLY A 126 -8.29 -3.78 -5.82
CA GLY A 126 -7.47 -3.16 -4.79
C GLY A 126 -7.70 -1.66 -4.59
N LEU A 127 -8.80 -1.10 -5.12
CA LEU A 127 -9.07 0.34 -5.11
C LEU A 127 -9.73 0.86 -3.82
N ALA A 128 -10.02 0.01 -2.85
CA ALA A 128 -10.71 0.41 -1.63
C ALA A 128 -9.82 1.20 -0.66
N ALA A 129 -8.52 0.98 -0.69
CA ALA A 129 -7.55 1.65 0.17
C ALA A 129 -6.16 1.68 -0.49
N GLY A 130 -5.24 2.45 0.10
CA GLY A 130 -3.82 2.45 -0.23
C GLY A 130 -3.46 3.24 -1.48
N PHE A 131 -2.29 2.94 -2.04
CA PHE A 131 -1.66 3.72 -3.10
C PHE A 131 -1.41 2.92 -4.38
N HIS A 132 -1.95 1.70 -4.41
CA HIS A 132 -1.76 0.75 -5.50
C HIS A 132 -3.11 0.21 -5.97
N ALA A 133 -3.16 -0.14 -7.24
CA ALA A 133 -4.25 -0.90 -7.82
C ALA A 133 -3.67 -2.10 -8.57
N VAL A 134 -4.45 -3.15 -8.73
CA VAL A 134 -4.11 -4.28 -9.59
C VAL A 134 -4.92 -4.18 -10.86
N ALA A 135 -4.23 -4.06 -12.00
CA ALA A 135 -4.84 -4.09 -13.32
C ALA A 135 -4.83 -5.52 -13.85
N HIS A 136 -6.02 -6.04 -14.16
CA HIS A 136 -6.22 -7.36 -14.75
C HIS A 136 -6.24 -7.20 -16.27
N LEU A 137 -5.23 -7.75 -16.95
CA LEU A 137 -5.09 -7.68 -18.39
C LEU A 137 -5.89 -8.80 -19.09
N PRO A 138 -6.24 -8.64 -20.37
CA PRO A 138 -6.82 -9.73 -21.16
C PRO A 138 -5.95 -10.98 -21.11
N GLY A 139 -6.56 -12.15 -21.03
CA GLY A 139 -5.86 -13.43 -20.77
C GLY A 139 -4.79 -13.84 -21.79
N SER A 140 -4.85 -13.30 -23.01
CA SER A 140 -3.84 -13.49 -24.06
C SER A 140 -2.62 -12.59 -23.96
N THR A 141 -2.59 -11.66 -22.99
CA THR A 141 -1.54 -10.66 -22.85
C THR A 141 -0.28 -11.28 -22.21
N ASP A 142 0.87 -11.01 -22.77
CA ASP A 142 2.15 -11.32 -22.14
C ASP A 142 2.53 -10.21 -21.14
N GLU A 143 2.42 -10.51 -19.86
CA GLU A 143 2.72 -9.59 -18.75
C GLU A 143 4.13 -9.00 -18.84
N GLN A 144 5.12 -9.83 -19.14
CA GLN A 144 6.53 -9.41 -19.17
C GLN A 144 6.82 -8.55 -20.40
N ALA A 145 6.23 -8.87 -21.54
CA ALA A 145 6.34 -8.06 -22.74
C ALA A 145 5.74 -6.67 -22.55
N VAL A 146 4.57 -6.57 -21.86
CA VAL A 146 3.96 -5.28 -21.52
C VAL A 146 4.86 -4.46 -20.58
N VAL A 147 5.44 -5.07 -19.56
CA VAL A 147 6.36 -4.37 -18.63
C VAL A 147 7.59 -3.84 -19.37
N ALA A 148 8.19 -4.65 -20.24
CA ALA A 148 9.36 -4.25 -21.03
C ALA A 148 9.02 -3.12 -22.02
N ALA A 149 7.89 -3.22 -22.73
CA ALA A 149 7.43 -2.21 -23.67
C ALA A 149 7.06 -0.88 -22.98
N ALA A 150 6.48 -0.94 -21.77
CA ALA A 150 6.19 0.24 -20.96
C ALA A 150 7.48 0.96 -20.54
N LEU A 151 8.49 0.21 -20.11
CA LEU A 151 9.78 0.77 -19.73
C LEU A 151 10.45 1.47 -20.91
N ALA A 152 10.37 0.91 -22.14
CA ALA A 152 10.85 1.55 -23.36
C ALA A 152 10.14 2.88 -23.67
N ARG A 153 8.92 3.08 -23.14
CA ARG A 153 8.15 4.34 -23.21
C ARG A 153 8.36 5.24 -21.99
N SER A 154 9.37 4.95 -21.16
CA SER A 154 9.66 5.67 -19.90
C SER A 154 8.54 5.60 -18.86
N VAL A 155 7.76 4.52 -18.87
CA VAL A 155 6.74 4.23 -17.87
C VAL A 155 7.13 2.98 -17.10
N GLY A 156 7.41 3.14 -15.78
CA GLY A 156 7.70 2.01 -14.88
C GLY A 156 6.41 1.29 -14.48
N LEU A 157 6.34 -0.01 -14.73
CA LEU A 157 5.28 -0.91 -14.29
C LEU A 157 5.89 -2.11 -13.60
N TYR A 158 5.09 -2.74 -12.73
CA TYR A 158 5.46 -4.00 -12.08
C TYR A 158 4.47 -5.08 -12.46
N GLY A 159 4.99 -6.21 -12.98
CA GLY A 159 4.17 -7.41 -13.19
C GLY A 159 3.84 -8.09 -11.87
N MET A 160 2.64 -8.65 -11.76
CA MET A 160 2.21 -9.39 -10.57
C MET A 160 3.03 -10.67 -10.35
N SER A 161 3.64 -11.24 -11.39
CA SER A 161 4.51 -12.42 -11.28
C SER A 161 5.65 -12.24 -10.29
N GLY A 162 6.17 -11.03 -10.15
CA GLY A 162 7.20 -10.70 -9.17
C GLY A 162 6.76 -10.79 -7.70
N TYR A 163 5.45 -10.79 -7.45
CA TYR A 163 4.85 -10.87 -6.11
C TYR A 163 4.27 -12.26 -5.81
N ARG A 164 4.21 -13.15 -6.78
CA ARG A 164 3.73 -14.52 -6.60
C ARG A 164 4.87 -15.44 -6.21
N SER A 165 4.66 -16.29 -5.23
CA SER A 165 5.66 -17.29 -4.80
C SER A 165 6.05 -18.28 -5.92
N SER A 166 5.13 -18.57 -6.83
CA SER A 166 5.36 -19.42 -8.01
C SER A 166 5.98 -18.67 -9.19
N HIS A 167 6.11 -17.35 -9.12
CA HIS A 167 6.47 -16.47 -10.25
C HIS A 167 5.61 -16.66 -11.51
N ALA A 168 4.40 -17.21 -11.35
CA ALA A 168 3.49 -17.44 -12.47
C ALA A 168 3.07 -16.09 -13.10
N THR A 169 3.10 -16.03 -14.43
CA THR A 169 2.71 -14.85 -15.24
C THR A 169 1.21 -14.83 -15.57
N THR A 170 0.51 -15.92 -15.29
CA THR A 170 -0.93 -16.04 -15.56
C THR A 170 -1.73 -16.18 -14.26
N PRO A 171 -2.92 -15.56 -14.16
CA PRO A 171 -3.46 -14.55 -15.11
C PRO A 171 -2.58 -13.30 -15.17
N PRO A 172 -2.46 -12.63 -16.34
CA PRO A 172 -1.60 -11.46 -16.49
C PRO A 172 -2.17 -10.27 -15.70
N GLN A 173 -1.34 -9.70 -14.84
CA GLN A 173 -1.75 -8.60 -13.94
C GLN A 173 -0.59 -7.63 -13.73
N LEU A 174 -0.91 -6.36 -13.57
CA LEU A 174 0.08 -5.31 -13.26
C LEU A 174 -0.24 -4.66 -11.92
N VAL A 175 0.79 -4.32 -11.17
CA VAL A 175 0.69 -3.49 -9.97
C VAL A 175 0.95 -2.04 -10.36
N LEU A 176 -0.07 -1.20 -10.22
CA LEU A 176 -0.04 0.21 -10.58
C LEU A 176 0.07 1.06 -9.31
N GLY A 177 1.25 1.61 -9.03
CA GLY A 177 1.46 2.56 -7.94
C GLY A 177 1.14 3.98 -8.38
N PHE A 178 0.23 4.67 -7.68
CA PHE A 178 -0.16 6.05 -8.00
C PHE A 178 0.17 7.06 -6.90
N GLY A 179 0.63 6.62 -5.75
CA GLY A 179 0.81 7.47 -4.56
C GLY A 179 1.80 8.62 -4.75
N ASN A 180 2.94 8.39 -5.41
CA ASN A 180 4.02 9.36 -5.61
C ASN A 180 3.95 10.15 -6.93
N LEU A 181 2.91 9.93 -7.75
CA LEU A 181 2.74 10.60 -9.03
C LEU A 181 1.78 11.79 -8.93
N SER A 182 1.89 12.75 -9.83
CA SER A 182 0.84 13.74 -10.06
C SER A 182 -0.27 13.15 -10.94
N GLU A 183 -1.49 13.68 -10.85
CA GLU A 183 -2.61 13.27 -11.72
C GLU A 183 -2.23 13.37 -13.20
N ARG A 184 -1.55 14.46 -13.59
CA ARG A 184 -1.05 14.64 -14.96
C ARG A 184 -0.05 13.55 -15.37
N ALA A 185 0.81 13.10 -14.47
CA ALA A 185 1.76 12.01 -14.76
C ALA A 185 1.03 10.68 -14.92
N ILE A 186 0.02 10.41 -14.08
CA ILE A 186 -0.85 9.23 -14.20
C ILE A 186 -1.54 9.23 -15.56
N GLN A 187 -2.20 10.33 -15.93
CA GLN A 187 -2.91 10.47 -17.20
C GLN A 187 -1.99 10.26 -18.40
N LYS A 188 -0.83 10.90 -18.40
CA LYS A 188 0.17 10.75 -19.48
C LYS A 188 0.71 9.32 -19.56
N GLY A 189 1.03 8.72 -18.42
CA GLY A 189 1.56 7.35 -18.37
C GLY A 189 0.55 6.35 -18.93
N ILE A 190 -0.69 6.39 -18.48
CA ILE A 190 -1.74 5.46 -18.97
C ILE A 190 -2.06 5.71 -20.43
N ALA A 191 -2.16 6.98 -20.87
CA ALA A 191 -2.41 7.29 -22.28
C ALA A 191 -1.30 6.75 -23.21
N ALA A 192 -0.04 6.79 -22.76
CA ALA A 192 1.09 6.25 -23.51
C ALA A 192 1.09 4.71 -23.60
N LEU A 193 0.31 4.03 -22.75
CA LEU A 193 0.26 2.58 -22.67
C LEU A 193 -1.05 1.98 -23.23
N GLY A 194 -2.01 2.79 -23.63
CA GLY A 194 -3.37 2.34 -23.97
C GLY A 194 -3.42 1.23 -25.01
N ASP A 195 -2.54 1.23 -26.00
CA ASP A 195 -2.40 0.17 -27.00
C ASP A 195 -1.84 -1.14 -26.42
N LEU A 196 -0.87 -1.06 -25.50
CA LEU A 196 -0.26 -2.22 -24.86
C LEU A 196 -1.23 -2.90 -23.89
N LEU A 197 -2.07 -2.12 -23.24
CA LEU A 197 -3.00 -2.60 -22.20
C LEU A 197 -4.28 -3.22 -22.77
N ARG A 198 -4.61 -2.92 -24.03
CA ARG A 198 -5.78 -3.51 -24.69
C ARG A 198 -5.61 -4.96 -25.12
N GLY A 199 -4.37 -5.44 -25.11
CA GLY A 199 -4.02 -6.74 -25.66
C GLY A 199 -4.05 -6.76 -27.20
N PRO A 200 -3.63 -7.87 -27.80
CA PRO A 200 -3.69 -8.05 -29.25
C PRO A 200 -5.10 -8.17 -29.77
#